data_505082d39c58c57d650a971605080c15
#
_entry.id   505082d39c58c57d650a971605080c15
#
_cell.length_a   1.000
_cell.length_b   1.000
_cell.length_c   1.000
_cell.angle_alpha   90.00
_cell.angle_beta   90.00
_cell.angle_gamma   90.00
#
_symmetry.space_group_name_H-M   'P 1'
#
loop_
_entity.id
_entity.type
_entity.pdbx_description
1 polymer ?
#
loop_
_entity_poly.entity_id
_entity_poly.type
_entity_poly.pdbx_seq_one_letter_code
_entity_poly.pdbx_strand_id
1 'polypeptide(L)'
;MQFRTEVNIDRPSFRVEPRDRMLFVGSCFAENIGRRFVQEKFRATVNPYGTMYNPASVMHTIDRAIKDGIIPEKGIDTAVITLGTNHVYILKETEEIVDNCQKRPQRLFREEALTVAQCHDYLSKAVRR
;
A
#
# COMPACT_ATOMS: atom_id res chain seq x y z
N MET A 1 -38.34 -14.74 3.14
CA MET A 1 -37.41 -13.81 3.84
C MET A 1 -35.97 -14.09 3.36
N GLN A 2 -35.31 -13.11 2.84
CA GLN A 2 -33.91 -13.24 2.46
C GLN A 2 -33.03 -12.87 3.65
N PHE A 3 -32.07 -13.72 3.99
CA PHE A 3 -31.12 -13.49 5.10
C PHE A 3 -29.77 -12.92 4.61
N ARG A 4 -29.67 -12.57 3.33
CA ARG A 4 -28.45 -11.97 2.76
C ARG A 4 -28.84 -10.92 1.72
N THR A 5 -28.01 -9.90 1.61
CA THR A 5 -28.08 -8.92 0.53
C THR A 5 -27.22 -9.39 -0.63
N GLU A 6 -27.81 -9.53 -1.80
CA GLU A 6 -27.04 -9.82 -3.02
C GLU A 6 -26.52 -8.52 -3.59
N VAL A 7 -25.21 -8.50 -3.83
CA VAL A 7 -24.53 -7.36 -4.48
C VAL A 7 -24.19 -7.78 -5.89
N ASN A 8 -24.79 -7.11 -6.86
CA ASN A 8 -24.42 -7.29 -8.26
C ASN A 8 -23.11 -6.58 -8.53
N ILE A 9 -22.11 -7.34 -8.96
CA ILE A 9 -20.80 -6.79 -9.34
C ILE A 9 -20.69 -6.91 -10.85
N ASP A 10 -20.60 -5.76 -11.51
CA ASP A 10 -20.38 -5.73 -12.95
C ASP A 10 -19.01 -6.31 -13.31
N ARG A 11 -18.96 -7.01 -14.41
CA ARG A 11 -17.71 -7.60 -14.89
C ARG A 11 -16.75 -6.47 -15.26
N PRO A 12 -15.52 -6.45 -14.69
CA PRO A 12 -14.55 -5.41 -15.01
C PRO A 12 -14.13 -5.48 -16.50
N SER A 13 -13.76 -4.33 -17.05
CA SER A 13 -13.26 -4.22 -18.42
C SER A 13 -11.85 -4.75 -18.63
N PHE A 14 -11.14 -5.03 -17.54
CA PHE A 14 -9.79 -5.57 -17.54
C PHE A 14 -9.74 -6.97 -16.92
N ARG A 15 -8.66 -7.68 -17.18
CA ARG A 15 -8.41 -8.99 -16.62
C ARG A 15 -6.98 -9.06 -16.07
N VAL A 16 -6.84 -9.63 -14.89
CA VAL A 16 -5.53 -9.93 -14.31
C VAL A 16 -5.16 -11.36 -14.65
N GLU A 17 -3.98 -11.55 -15.21
CA GLU A 17 -3.47 -12.87 -15.61
C GLU A 17 -2.31 -13.30 -14.72
N PRO A 18 -2.06 -14.63 -14.57
CA PRO A 18 -0.96 -15.13 -13.73
C PRO A 18 0.43 -14.63 -14.13
N ARG A 19 0.62 -14.26 -15.40
CA ARG A 19 1.89 -13.71 -15.91
C ARG A 19 2.10 -12.25 -15.59
N ASP A 20 1.05 -11.54 -15.19
CA ASP A 20 1.12 -10.12 -14.87
C ASP A 20 1.98 -9.89 -13.62
N ARG A 21 2.76 -8.83 -13.65
CA ARG A 21 3.53 -8.39 -12.48
C ARG A 21 2.63 -7.54 -11.61
N MET A 22 2.40 -8.02 -10.40
CA MET A 22 1.53 -7.37 -9.44
C MET A 22 2.31 -6.83 -8.25
N LEU A 23 1.90 -5.67 -7.77
CA LEU A 23 2.40 -5.08 -6.53
C LEU A 23 1.23 -4.82 -5.58
N PHE A 24 1.34 -5.32 -4.38
CA PHE A 24 0.39 -5.07 -3.28
C PHE A 24 1.10 -4.25 -2.21
N VAL A 25 0.62 -3.06 -1.96
CA VAL A 25 1.15 -2.16 -0.92
C VAL A 25 0.00 -1.61 -0.10
N GLY A 26 0.12 -1.72 1.21
CA GLY A 26 -0.85 -1.13 2.10
C GLY A 26 -1.06 -1.89 3.39
N SER A 27 -2.30 -1.87 3.87
CA SER A 27 -2.73 -2.45 5.14
C SER A 27 -2.73 -3.98 5.13
N CYS A 28 -3.16 -4.57 6.24
CA CYS A 28 -3.35 -6.02 6.35
C CYS A 28 -4.30 -6.58 5.27
N PHE A 29 -5.22 -5.78 4.75
CA PHE A 29 -6.07 -6.19 3.63
C PHE A 29 -5.23 -6.47 2.37
N ALA A 30 -4.34 -5.56 1.98
CA ALA A 30 -3.41 -5.77 0.86
C ALA A 30 -2.50 -6.99 1.11
N GLU A 31 -2.01 -7.15 2.33
CA GLU A 31 -1.20 -8.30 2.74
C GLU A 31 -1.93 -9.63 2.50
N ASN A 32 -3.15 -9.74 3.01
CA ASN A 32 -3.92 -10.99 2.94
C ASN A 32 -4.34 -11.33 1.50
N ILE A 33 -4.81 -10.35 0.75
CA ILE A 33 -5.19 -10.54 -0.66
C ILE A 33 -3.95 -10.88 -1.50
N GLY A 34 -2.87 -10.13 -1.32
CA GLY A 34 -1.62 -10.36 -2.05
C GLY A 34 -1.04 -11.76 -1.80
N ARG A 35 -1.04 -12.22 -0.56
CA ARG A 35 -0.62 -13.58 -0.21
C ARG A 35 -1.46 -14.64 -0.91
N ARG A 36 -2.75 -14.41 -1.06
CA ARG A 36 -3.63 -15.33 -1.81
C ARG A 36 -3.21 -15.41 -3.27
N PHE A 37 -2.88 -14.29 -3.91
CA PHE A 37 -2.36 -14.28 -5.27
C PHE A 37 -1.04 -15.06 -5.38
N VAL A 38 -0.13 -14.90 -4.42
CA VAL A 38 1.13 -15.67 -4.39
C VAL A 38 0.85 -17.19 -4.29
N GLN A 39 -0.10 -17.59 -3.45
CA GLN A 39 -0.49 -18.99 -3.30
C GLN A 39 -1.06 -19.57 -4.62
N GLU A 40 -1.79 -18.77 -5.37
CA GLU A 40 -2.36 -19.13 -6.67
C GLU A 40 -1.35 -18.97 -7.84
N LYS A 41 -0.07 -18.81 -7.53
CA LYS A 41 1.03 -18.74 -8.50
C LYS A 41 1.05 -17.50 -9.40
N PHE A 42 0.44 -16.40 -8.99
CA PHE A 42 0.61 -15.09 -9.61
C PHE A 42 1.97 -14.50 -9.25
N ARG A 43 2.49 -13.62 -10.10
CA ARG A 43 3.73 -12.88 -9.86
C ARG A 43 3.46 -11.65 -9.01
N ALA A 44 3.17 -11.87 -7.74
CA ALA A 44 2.82 -10.79 -6.81
C ALA A 44 3.96 -10.51 -5.84
N THR A 45 4.30 -9.24 -5.70
CA THR A 45 5.14 -8.71 -4.62
C THR A 45 4.20 -8.05 -3.60
N VAL A 46 4.31 -8.45 -2.35
CA VAL A 46 3.37 -8.06 -1.30
C VAL A 46 4.12 -7.37 -0.18
N ASN A 47 3.79 -6.12 0.08
CA ASN A 47 4.34 -5.32 1.18
C ASN A 47 5.84 -5.57 1.43
N PRO A 48 6.72 -5.25 0.48
CA PRO A 48 8.14 -5.63 0.54
C PRO A 48 8.87 -5.07 1.77
N TYR A 49 8.34 -4.05 2.40
CA TYR A 49 8.88 -3.43 3.62
C TYR A 49 7.91 -3.49 4.80
N GLY A 50 6.91 -4.36 4.74
CA GLY A 50 5.88 -4.50 5.75
C GLY A 50 4.61 -3.73 5.43
N THR A 51 3.58 -3.93 6.25
CA THR A 51 2.29 -3.27 6.09
C THR A 51 2.39 -1.77 6.32
N MET A 52 1.70 -1.00 5.48
CA MET A 52 1.65 0.45 5.53
C MET A 52 0.19 0.90 5.53
N TYR A 53 -0.15 1.89 6.34
CA TYR A 53 -1.54 2.28 6.57
C TYR A 53 -1.89 3.68 6.07
N ASN A 54 -0.90 4.54 5.84
CA ASN A 54 -1.10 5.93 5.45
C ASN A 54 -0.49 6.24 4.07
N PRO A 55 -0.97 7.29 3.40
CA PRO A 55 -0.49 7.63 2.05
C PRO A 55 1.00 7.95 1.96
N ALA A 56 1.56 8.59 2.97
CA ALA A 56 2.99 8.93 2.99
C ALA A 56 3.87 7.68 3.02
N SER A 57 3.53 6.72 3.88
CA SER A 57 4.25 5.45 3.98
C SER A 57 4.11 4.60 2.72
N VAL A 58 2.96 4.64 2.07
CA VAL A 58 2.76 3.97 0.76
C VAL A 58 3.68 4.58 -0.30
N MET A 59 3.75 5.91 -0.39
CA MET A 59 4.64 6.59 -1.32
C MET A 59 6.12 6.24 -1.04
N HIS A 60 6.54 6.28 0.21
CA HIS A 60 7.91 5.92 0.62
C HIS A 60 8.24 4.47 0.25
N THR A 61 7.30 3.55 0.46
CA THR A 61 7.45 2.14 0.07
C THR A 61 7.69 1.99 -1.42
N ILE A 62 6.91 2.67 -2.25
CA ILE A 62 7.03 2.62 -3.70
C ILE A 62 8.37 3.21 -4.15
N ASP A 63 8.75 4.37 -3.65
CA ASP A 63 10.04 5.00 -3.96
C ASP A 63 11.21 4.08 -3.60
N ARG A 64 11.16 3.48 -2.42
CA ARG A 64 12.19 2.54 -1.97
C ARG A 64 12.23 1.28 -2.83
N ALA A 65 11.08 0.74 -3.20
CA ALA A 65 10.99 -0.45 -4.05
C ALA A 65 11.56 -0.21 -5.45
N ILE A 66 11.37 0.99 -6.00
CA ILE A 66 12.00 1.41 -7.27
C ILE A 66 13.52 1.49 -7.09
N LYS A 67 13.99 2.16 -6.05
CA LYS A 67 15.41 2.34 -5.76
C LYS A 67 16.14 1.03 -5.51
N ASP A 68 15.50 0.09 -4.82
CA ASP A 68 16.07 -1.22 -4.50
C ASP A 68 15.92 -2.23 -5.66
N GLY A 69 15.30 -1.86 -6.77
CA GLY A 69 15.11 -2.71 -7.94
C GLY A 69 14.02 -3.78 -7.78
N ILE A 70 13.19 -3.72 -6.75
CA ILE A 70 12.04 -4.61 -6.55
C ILE A 70 10.98 -4.35 -7.62
N ILE A 71 10.76 -3.08 -7.95
CA ILE A 71 9.96 -2.69 -9.10
C ILE A 71 10.90 -2.58 -10.29
N PRO A 72 10.74 -3.44 -11.32
CA PRO A 72 11.64 -3.41 -12.48
C PRO A 72 11.42 -2.18 -13.34
N GLU A 73 12.43 -1.81 -14.14
CA GLU A 73 12.34 -0.67 -15.08
C GLU A 73 11.16 -0.77 -16.05
N LYS A 74 10.77 -1.99 -16.40
CA LYS A 74 9.60 -2.26 -17.26
C LYS A 74 8.26 -1.98 -16.55
N GLY A 75 8.30 -1.66 -15.26
CA GLY A 75 7.12 -1.35 -14.46
C GLY A 75 6.34 -2.55 -13.97
N ILE A 76 5.14 -2.26 -13.52
CA ILE A 76 4.18 -3.18 -12.92
C ILE A 76 2.92 -3.17 -13.79
N ASP A 77 2.32 -4.34 -14.04
CA ASP A 77 1.08 -4.45 -14.83
C ASP A 77 -0.14 -4.05 -13.99
N THR A 78 -0.14 -4.44 -12.72
CA THR A 78 -1.23 -4.15 -11.78
C THR A 78 -0.69 -3.80 -10.41
N ALA A 79 -1.09 -2.67 -9.87
CA ALA A 79 -0.81 -2.27 -8.50
C ALA A 79 -2.10 -2.20 -7.69
N VAL A 80 -2.09 -2.78 -6.51
CA VAL A 80 -3.18 -2.71 -5.54
C VAL A 80 -2.67 -1.96 -4.32
N ILE A 81 -3.26 -0.79 -4.08
CA ILE A 81 -2.91 0.08 -2.96
C ILE A 81 -4.11 0.16 -2.03
N THR A 82 -3.89 -0.17 -0.77
CA THR A 82 -4.91 -0.05 0.27
C THR A 82 -4.45 0.87 1.39
N LEU A 83 -5.38 1.63 1.91
CA LEU A 83 -5.13 2.60 2.96
C LEU A 83 -5.98 2.25 4.19
N GLY A 84 -5.46 2.51 5.37
CA GLY A 84 -6.18 2.28 6.61
C GLY A 84 -6.41 3.56 7.41
N THR A 85 -5.57 4.57 7.24
CA THR A 85 -5.64 5.82 8.00
C THR A 85 -4.94 6.97 7.27
N ASN A 86 -5.30 8.19 7.64
CA ASN A 86 -4.57 9.40 7.27
C ASN A 86 -3.59 9.86 8.37
N HIS A 87 -3.47 9.12 9.46
CA HIS A 87 -2.55 9.44 10.54
C HIS A 87 -1.15 8.98 10.21
N VAL A 88 -0.17 9.82 10.51
CA VAL A 88 1.26 9.54 10.36
C VAL A 88 1.95 9.68 11.69
N TYR A 89 3.07 8.99 11.85
CA TYR A 89 3.94 9.10 13.01
C TYR A 89 5.21 9.83 12.60
N ILE A 90 5.54 10.87 13.34
CA ILE A 90 6.69 11.72 13.09
C ILE A 90 7.69 11.51 14.21
N LEU A 91 8.92 11.16 13.84
CA LEU A 91 10.02 11.02 14.81
C LEU A 91 10.39 12.42 15.32
N LYS A 92 10.25 12.64 16.61
CA LYS A 92 10.46 13.96 17.23
C LYS A 92 11.88 14.50 17.08
N GLU A 93 12.85 13.61 17.01
CA GLU A 93 14.26 13.95 16.89
C GLU A 93 14.60 14.54 15.50
N THR A 94 14.07 13.95 14.44
CA THR A 94 14.39 14.31 13.04
C THR A 94 13.27 15.05 12.33
N GLU A 95 12.06 15.12 12.92
CA GLU A 95 10.84 15.63 12.29
C GLU A 95 10.45 14.90 10.98
N GLU A 96 10.92 13.67 10.81
CA GLU A 96 10.63 12.85 9.64
C GLU A 96 9.44 11.91 9.90
N ILE A 97 8.62 11.71 8.86
CA ILE A 97 7.55 10.70 8.89
C ILE A 97 8.19 9.32 8.81
N VAL A 98 7.83 8.47 9.77
CA VAL A 98 8.29 7.08 9.81
C VAL A 98 7.20 6.14 9.33
N ASP A 99 7.60 5.10 8.63
CA ASP A 99 6.66 4.19 7.97
C ASP A 99 6.06 3.17 8.94
N ASN A 100 6.89 2.63 9.82
CA ASN A 100 6.46 1.64 10.80
C ASN A 100 7.25 1.82 12.10
N CYS A 101 6.56 2.15 13.19
CA CYS A 101 7.16 2.38 14.50
C CYS A 101 6.80 1.32 15.54
N GLN A 102 6.24 0.18 15.15
CA GLN A 102 5.73 -0.85 16.07
C GLN A 102 6.76 -1.38 17.08
N LYS A 103 8.04 -1.32 16.73
CA LYS A 103 9.12 -1.83 17.58
C LYS A 103 9.84 -0.75 18.40
N ARG A 104 9.35 0.48 18.40
CA ARG A 104 9.98 1.61 19.09
C ARG A 104 9.04 2.21 20.13
N PRO A 105 9.55 2.79 21.23
CA PRO A 105 8.71 3.44 22.22
C PRO A 105 7.88 4.59 21.62
N GLN A 106 6.58 4.61 21.91
CA GLN A 106 5.67 5.64 21.41
C GLN A 106 6.09 7.07 21.78
N ARG A 107 6.77 7.26 22.91
CA ARG A 107 7.27 8.56 23.37
C ARG A 107 8.21 9.26 22.37
N LEU A 108 8.82 8.50 21.45
CA LEU A 108 9.74 9.03 20.43
C LEU A 108 9.00 9.67 19.25
N PHE A 109 7.70 9.44 19.13
CA PHE A 109 6.90 9.82 17.99
C PHE A 109 5.79 10.79 18.37
N ARG A 110 5.46 11.66 17.40
CA ARG A 110 4.26 12.49 17.40
C ARG A 110 3.30 11.92 16.34
N GLU A 111 2.04 11.75 16.72
CA GLU A 111 0.99 11.39 15.78
C GLU A 111 0.36 12.66 15.18
N GLU A 112 0.17 12.67 13.88
CA GLU A 112 -0.43 13.79 13.16
C GLU A 112 -1.35 13.27 12.06
N ALA A 113 -2.51 13.93 11.87
CA ALA A 113 -3.43 13.60 10.80
C ALA A 113 -3.07 14.40 9.55
N LEU A 114 -2.89 13.72 8.43
CA LEU A 114 -2.72 14.35 7.13
C LEU A 114 -4.03 15.01 6.67
N THR A 115 -3.93 16.17 6.06
CA THR A 115 -5.05 16.80 5.38
C THR A 115 -5.43 16.06 4.11
N VAL A 116 -6.63 16.29 3.59
CA VAL A 116 -7.08 15.71 2.31
C VAL A 116 -6.12 16.08 1.18
N ALA A 117 -5.66 17.34 1.15
CA ALA A 117 -4.69 17.80 0.15
C ALA A 117 -3.35 17.08 0.23
N GLN A 118 -2.84 16.85 1.45
CA GLN A 118 -1.60 16.09 1.66
C GLN A 118 -1.76 14.63 1.24
N CYS A 119 -2.86 13.97 1.61
CA CYS A 119 -3.15 12.61 1.17
C CYS A 119 -3.19 12.50 -0.35
N HIS A 120 -3.87 13.42 -1.01
CA HIS A 120 -3.95 13.48 -2.47
C HIS A 120 -2.58 13.66 -3.11
N ASP A 121 -1.73 14.53 -2.55
CA ASP A 121 -0.38 14.77 -3.05
C ASP A 121 0.49 13.50 -2.97
N TYR A 122 0.51 12.82 -1.82
CA TYR A 122 1.26 11.58 -1.65
C TYR A 122 0.79 10.48 -2.60
N LEU A 123 -0.51 10.28 -2.73
CA LEU A 123 -1.07 9.25 -3.62
C LEU A 123 -0.81 9.58 -5.08
N SER A 124 -0.91 10.84 -5.49
CA SER A 124 -0.60 11.27 -6.85
C SER A 124 0.85 11.02 -7.20
N LYS A 125 1.78 11.29 -6.29
CA LYS A 125 3.21 10.97 -6.45
C LYS A 125 3.44 9.47 -6.57
N ALA A 126 2.79 8.67 -5.72
CA ALA A 126 2.91 7.21 -5.76
C ALA A 126 2.43 6.63 -7.10
N VAL A 127 1.31 7.09 -7.61
CA VAL A 127 0.72 6.61 -8.88
C VAL A 127 1.55 7.01 -10.10
N ARG A 128 2.21 8.17 -10.05
CA ARG A 128 3.05 8.68 -11.16
C ARG A 128 4.44 8.04 -11.24
N ARG A 129 4.86 7.30 -10.22
CA ARG A 129 6.15 6.60 -10.21
C ARG A 129 6.10 5.39 -11.15
#